data_c85bee5f7d6d5040f712a227fe3af147
#
_entry.id   c85bee5f7d6d5040f712a227fe3af147
#
_cell.length_a   1.000
_cell.length_b   1.000
_cell.length_c   1.000
_cell.angle_alpha   90.00
_cell.angle_beta   90.00
_cell.angle_gamma   90.00
#
_symmetry.space_group_name_H-M   'P 1'
#
loop_
_entity.id
_entity.type
_entity.pdbx_description
1 polymer ?
#
loop_
_entity_poly.entity_id
_entity_poly.type
_entity_poly.pdbx_seq_one_letter_code
_entity_poly.pdbx_strand_id
1 'polypeptide(L)'
;KSKEIGEIVFKSPTNMQGYLKNDEETKRTIKDGWLKTGDLGFIDDDGYLFIVDRKKALIIRGGENISTLEVENNLDKHDDVLESCACGIPDEKFGEIVGALIYTTKKIDEDEIKDFLSQTLATYKIPEIIKFTDKPLPRIASEKIDRIGIKDILSS
;
A
#
# COMPACT_ATOMS: atom_id res chain seq x y z
N LYS A 1 13.58 6.74 -18.52
CA LYS A 1 14.84 6.13 -18.03
C LYS A 1 14.46 4.83 -17.37
N SER A 2 15.25 3.76 -17.57
CA SER A 2 15.00 2.49 -16.88
C SER A 2 15.00 2.67 -15.37
N LYS A 3 14.07 2.00 -14.68
CA LYS A 3 13.88 2.04 -13.20
C LYS A 3 13.39 3.37 -12.60
N GLU A 4 12.94 4.31 -13.41
CA GLU A 4 12.24 5.48 -12.88
C GLU A 4 10.80 5.10 -12.54
N ILE A 5 10.40 5.29 -11.28
CA ILE A 5 9.04 4.99 -10.83
C ILE A 5 8.09 6.08 -11.31
N GLY A 6 7.02 5.66 -11.99
CA GLY A 6 5.97 6.55 -12.47
C GLY A 6 4.59 5.91 -12.44
N GLU A 7 3.55 6.71 -12.66
CA GLU A 7 2.19 6.18 -12.78
C GLU A 7 2.06 5.37 -14.08
N ILE A 8 1.60 4.12 -13.96
CA ILE A 8 1.34 3.26 -15.09
C ILE A 8 0.14 3.79 -15.86
N VAL A 9 0.35 4.05 -17.15
CA VAL A 9 -0.71 4.46 -18.07
C VAL A 9 -0.71 3.57 -19.30
N PHE A 10 -1.87 3.28 -19.85
CA PHE A 10 -1.95 2.52 -21.10
C PHE A 10 -3.00 3.05 -22.06
N LYS A 11 -2.83 2.76 -23.34
CA LYS A 11 -3.76 3.13 -24.40
C LYS A 11 -4.08 1.89 -25.22
N SER A 12 -5.37 1.57 -25.32
CA SER A 12 -5.85 0.40 -26.02
C SER A 12 -7.23 0.66 -26.62
N PRO A 13 -7.59 0.02 -27.76
CA PRO A 13 -8.96 0.05 -28.28
C PRO A 13 -9.99 -0.54 -27.29
N THR A 14 -9.55 -1.34 -26.33
CA THR A 14 -10.40 -1.99 -25.32
C THR A 14 -10.53 -1.17 -24.03
N ASN A 15 -9.96 0.04 -23.99
CA ASN A 15 -10.17 0.93 -22.85
C ASN A 15 -11.64 1.20 -22.65
N MET A 16 -12.06 1.28 -21.37
CA MET A 16 -13.41 1.74 -21.03
C MET A 16 -13.67 3.13 -21.65
N GLN A 17 -14.92 3.41 -22.00
CA GLN A 17 -15.31 4.75 -22.47
C GLN A 17 -15.40 5.76 -21.31
N GLY A 18 -15.64 5.31 -20.09
CA GLY A 18 -15.73 6.12 -18.89
C GLY A 18 -16.49 5.43 -17.75
N TYR A 19 -16.61 6.12 -16.64
CA TYR A 19 -17.41 5.70 -15.50
C TYR A 19 -18.87 6.13 -15.69
N LEU A 20 -19.79 5.20 -15.44
CA LEU A 20 -21.23 5.46 -15.57
C LEU A 20 -21.65 6.61 -14.63
N LYS A 21 -22.25 7.67 -15.21
CA LYS A 21 -22.72 8.87 -14.48
C LYS A 21 -21.66 9.56 -13.62
N ASN A 22 -20.38 9.45 -14.01
CA ASN A 22 -19.27 10.11 -13.32
C ASN A 22 -18.25 10.68 -14.32
N ASP A 23 -18.63 11.78 -14.96
CA ASP A 23 -17.82 12.44 -15.99
C ASP A 23 -16.55 13.07 -15.41
N GLU A 24 -16.57 13.52 -14.15
CA GLU A 24 -15.39 14.11 -13.51
C GLU A 24 -14.31 13.05 -13.31
N GLU A 25 -14.66 11.89 -12.77
CA GLU A 25 -13.69 10.80 -12.58
C GLU A 25 -13.24 10.25 -13.93
N THR A 26 -14.11 10.20 -14.92
CA THR A 26 -13.74 9.83 -16.29
C THR A 26 -12.65 10.74 -16.85
N LYS A 27 -12.81 12.07 -16.75
CA LYS A 27 -11.82 13.05 -17.20
C LYS A 27 -10.50 13.00 -16.42
N ARG A 28 -10.54 12.62 -15.14
CA ARG A 28 -9.33 12.44 -14.33
C ARG A 28 -8.56 11.18 -14.73
N THR A 29 -9.30 10.11 -15.04
CA THR A 29 -8.74 8.79 -15.33
C THR A 29 -8.31 8.64 -16.79
N ILE A 30 -9.07 9.21 -17.73
CA ILE A 30 -8.76 9.12 -19.17
C ILE A 30 -8.39 10.49 -19.69
N LYS A 31 -7.16 10.63 -20.18
CA LYS A 31 -6.66 11.85 -20.81
C LYS A 31 -6.02 11.52 -22.16
N ASP A 32 -6.49 12.16 -23.24
CA ASP A 32 -5.99 11.97 -24.62
C ASP A 32 -5.96 10.49 -25.06
N GLY A 33 -6.93 9.70 -24.56
CA GLY A 33 -7.05 8.28 -24.82
C GLY A 33 -6.12 7.38 -23.97
N TRP A 34 -5.30 7.96 -23.09
CA TRP A 34 -4.51 7.24 -22.11
C TRP A 34 -5.30 7.05 -20.83
N LEU A 35 -5.37 5.80 -20.37
CA LEU A 35 -6.00 5.44 -19.11
C LEU A 35 -4.93 5.38 -18.02
N LYS A 36 -5.12 6.15 -16.97
CA LYS A 36 -4.32 6.14 -15.75
C LYS A 36 -4.81 5.02 -14.84
N THR A 37 -3.94 4.10 -14.47
CA THR A 37 -4.32 2.94 -13.64
C THR A 37 -4.42 3.31 -12.16
N GLY A 38 -3.72 4.36 -11.73
CA GLY A 38 -3.50 4.68 -10.33
C GLY A 38 -2.46 3.76 -9.67
N ASP A 39 -1.84 2.87 -10.42
CA ASP A 39 -0.74 2.03 -9.95
C ASP A 39 0.60 2.68 -10.32
N LEU A 40 1.57 2.57 -9.46
CA LEU A 40 2.95 3.02 -9.67
C LEU A 40 3.82 1.83 -10.05
N GLY A 41 4.74 2.04 -10.97
CA GLY A 41 5.67 1.01 -11.41
C GLY A 41 6.86 1.57 -12.16
N PHE A 42 7.75 0.70 -12.54
CA PHE A 42 8.89 1.00 -13.40
C PHE A 42 9.06 -0.11 -14.43
N ILE A 43 9.78 0.21 -15.51
CA ILE A 43 10.18 -0.77 -16.51
C ILE A 43 11.68 -1.02 -16.33
N ASP A 44 12.09 -2.29 -16.25
CA ASP A 44 13.50 -2.65 -16.18
C ASP A 44 14.21 -2.58 -17.53
N ASP A 45 15.51 -2.89 -17.53
CA ASP A 45 16.33 -2.83 -18.74
C ASP A 45 15.96 -3.91 -19.78
N ASP A 46 15.27 -4.98 -19.36
CA ASP A 46 14.78 -6.06 -20.21
C ASP A 46 13.36 -5.80 -20.74
N GLY A 47 12.72 -4.68 -20.32
CA GLY A 47 11.40 -4.26 -20.76
C GLY A 47 10.24 -4.85 -19.94
N TYR A 48 10.51 -5.46 -18.79
CA TYR A 48 9.46 -5.95 -17.89
C TYR A 48 8.93 -4.84 -17.00
N LEU A 49 7.61 -4.80 -16.86
CA LEU A 49 6.90 -3.87 -15.98
C LEU A 49 6.81 -4.46 -14.57
N PHE A 50 7.30 -3.71 -13.59
CA PHE A 50 7.18 -4.01 -12.17
C PHE A 50 6.23 -3.04 -11.50
N ILE A 51 5.21 -3.57 -10.83
CA ILE A 51 4.28 -2.78 -10.01
C ILE A 51 4.92 -2.58 -8.64
N VAL A 52 4.99 -1.33 -8.19
CA VAL A 52 5.59 -0.95 -6.89
C VAL A 52 4.52 -0.78 -5.83
N ASP A 53 3.45 -0.03 -6.14
CA ASP A 53 2.32 0.21 -5.21
C ASP A 53 1.17 0.92 -5.95
N ARG A 54 0.10 1.19 -5.21
CA ARG A 54 -0.94 2.12 -5.62
C ARG A 54 -0.60 3.56 -5.22
N LYS A 55 -0.83 4.50 -6.11
CA LYS A 55 -0.58 5.93 -5.87
C LYS A 55 -1.29 6.46 -4.62
N LYS A 56 -2.51 5.96 -4.35
CA LYS A 56 -3.33 6.33 -3.18
C LYS A 56 -2.96 5.57 -1.90
N ALA A 57 -2.12 4.54 -2.00
CA ALA A 57 -1.70 3.72 -0.87
C ALA A 57 -0.33 4.15 -0.32
N LEU A 58 0.40 5.02 -1.02
CA LEU A 58 1.65 5.56 -0.49
C LEU A 58 1.42 6.32 0.81
N ILE A 59 2.24 6.04 1.80
CA ILE A 59 2.31 6.79 3.06
C ILE A 59 3.32 7.90 2.86
N ILE A 60 2.94 9.14 3.15
CA ILE A 60 3.81 10.31 3.00
C ILE A 60 4.31 10.74 4.37
N ARG A 61 5.48 10.24 4.74
CA ARG A 61 6.11 10.48 6.03
C ARG A 61 7.23 11.50 5.91
N GLY A 62 7.02 12.73 6.38
CA GLY A 62 8.06 13.76 6.38
C GLY A 62 8.60 14.08 4.98
N GLY A 63 7.80 13.88 3.92
CA GLY A 63 8.21 14.05 2.52
C GLY A 63 8.73 12.78 1.85
N GLU A 64 8.98 11.71 2.60
CA GLU A 64 9.35 10.40 2.04
C GLU A 64 8.11 9.60 1.65
N ASN A 65 8.16 8.96 0.48
CA ASN A 65 7.12 8.07 -0.01
C ASN A 65 7.40 6.63 0.42
N ILE A 66 6.54 6.07 1.26
CA ILE A 66 6.66 4.69 1.73
C ILE A 66 5.58 3.84 1.06
N SER A 67 6.01 2.76 0.40
CA SER A 67 5.09 1.78 -0.19
C SER A 67 4.48 0.91 0.90
N THR A 68 3.14 0.87 0.97
CA THR A 68 2.44 -0.06 1.87
C THR A 68 2.73 -1.50 1.48
N LEU A 69 2.82 -1.78 0.19
CA LEU A 69 3.12 -3.12 -0.33
C LEU A 69 4.54 -3.58 0.06
N GLU A 70 5.53 -2.67 0.08
CA GLU A 70 6.89 -2.99 0.54
C GLU A 70 6.89 -3.39 2.02
N VAL A 71 6.14 -2.67 2.85
CA VAL A 71 6.03 -2.99 4.28
C VAL A 71 5.31 -4.32 4.48
N GLU A 72 4.17 -4.52 3.82
CA GLU A 72 3.38 -5.76 3.89
C GLU A 72 4.19 -6.97 3.41
N ASN A 73 4.86 -6.87 2.26
CA ASN A 73 5.71 -7.95 1.72
C ASN A 73 6.87 -8.32 2.67
N ASN A 74 7.33 -7.41 3.52
CA ASN A 74 8.35 -7.72 4.52
C ASN A 74 7.73 -8.31 5.80
N LEU A 75 6.56 -7.84 6.23
CA LEU A 75 5.80 -8.43 7.32
C LEU A 75 5.41 -9.89 7.03
N ASP A 76 4.93 -10.16 5.83
CA ASP A 76 4.46 -11.49 5.39
C ASP A 76 5.59 -12.53 5.26
N LYS A 77 6.87 -12.12 5.38
CA LYS A 77 8.01 -13.05 5.48
C LYS A 77 8.23 -13.59 6.87
N HIS A 78 7.59 -13.02 7.89
CA HIS A 78 7.71 -13.50 9.24
C HIS A 78 6.84 -14.75 9.42
N ASP A 79 7.41 -15.85 9.93
CA ASP A 79 6.77 -17.17 10.00
C ASP A 79 5.44 -17.18 10.76
N ASP A 80 5.24 -16.26 11.69
CA ASP A 80 4.08 -16.18 12.55
C ASP A 80 3.05 -15.12 12.12
N VAL A 81 3.32 -14.40 11.02
CA VAL A 81 2.38 -13.48 10.38
C VAL A 81 1.57 -14.23 9.33
N LEU A 82 0.25 -14.23 9.47
CA LEU A 82 -0.67 -14.89 8.54
C LEU A 82 -1.21 -13.94 7.47
N GLU A 83 -1.52 -12.71 7.87
CA GLU A 83 -1.90 -11.61 6.97
C GLU A 83 -1.41 -10.30 7.60
N SER A 84 -1.05 -9.34 6.77
CA SER A 84 -0.71 -8.00 7.22
C SER A 84 -1.38 -6.92 6.37
N CYS A 85 -1.60 -5.76 6.95
CA CYS A 85 -2.04 -4.58 6.23
C CYS A 85 -1.38 -3.34 6.82
N ALA A 86 -0.66 -2.60 5.99
CA ALA A 86 -0.03 -1.35 6.35
C ALA A 86 -0.83 -0.15 5.80
N CYS A 87 -0.92 0.93 6.57
CA CYS A 87 -1.53 2.18 6.13
C CYS A 87 -0.91 3.39 6.81
N GLY A 88 -1.09 4.57 6.19
CA GLY A 88 -0.67 5.84 6.78
C GLY A 88 -1.64 6.30 7.86
N ILE A 89 -1.14 6.53 9.05
CA ILE A 89 -1.87 7.09 10.19
C ILE A 89 -1.49 8.56 10.31
N PRO A 90 -2.44 9.49 10.45
CA PRO A 90 -2.14 10.90 10.61
C PRO A 90 -1.22 11.15 11.80
N ASP A 91 -0.19 11.98 11.60
CA ASP A 91 0.78 12.38 12.62
C ASP A 91 1.08 13.87 12.51
N GLU A 92 1.12 14.58 13.64
CA GLU A 92 1.31 16.04 13.68
C GLU A 92 2.70 16.48 13.18
N LYS A 93 3.72 15.65 13.38
CA LYS A 93 5.11 15.99 13.05
C LYS A 93 5.49 15.59 11.64
N PHE A 94 5.06 14.40 11.22
CA PHE A 94 5.49 13.81 9.95
C PHE A 94 4.40 13.83 8.86
N GLY A 95 3.18 14.32 9.18
CA GLY A 95 2.02 14.23 8.31
C GLY A 95 1.36 12.86 8.39
N GLU A 96 2.11 11.81 8.09
CA GLU A 96 1.71 10.43 8.32
C GLU A 96 2.86 9.61 8.91
N ILE A 97 2.52 8.59 9.69
CA ILE A 97 3.40 7.51 10.13
C ILE A 97 2.88 6.16 9.64
N VAL A 98 3.73 5.16 9.65
CA VAL A 98 3.34 3.80 9.24
C VAL A 98 2.63 3.11 10.40
N GLY A 99 1.40 2.65 10.15
CA GLY A 99 0.68 1.74 11.02
C GLY A 99 0.51 0.37 10.36
N ALA A 100 0.48 -0.71 11.13
CA ALA A 100 0.25 -2.06 10.65
C ALA A 100 -0.73 -2.83 11.55
N LEU A 101 -1.72 -3.49 10.93
CA LEU A 101 -2.55 -4.50 11.56
C LEU A 101 -2.08 -5.88 11.11
N ILE A 102 -1.77 -6.75 12.06
CA ILE A 102 -1.19 -8.07 11.82
C ILE A 102 -2.13 -9.14 12.34
N TYR A 103 -2.52 -10.07 11.47
CA TYR A 103 -3.22 -11.29 11.85
C TYR A 103 -2.21 -12.37 12.20
N THR A 104 -2.30 -12.88 13.42
CA THR A 104 -1.48 -13.97 13.93
C THR A 104 -2.28 -14.81 14.92
N THR A 105 -1.99 -16.12 14.99
CA THR A 105 -2.54 -17.02 16.02
C THR A 105 -1.51 -17.33 17.11
N LYS A 106 -0.32 -16.74 17.01
CA LYS A 106 0.76 -16.89 18.00
C LYS A 106 0.97 -15.61 18.78
N LYS A 107 1.63 -15.74 19.91
CA LYS A 107 2.00 -14.59 20.73
C LYS A 107 3.32 -14.03 20.20
N ILE A 108 3.24 -12.96 19.48
CA ILE A 108 4.35 -12.08 19.06
C ILE A 108 4.12 -10.68 19.62
N ASP A 109 5.18 -9.94 19.87
CA ASP A 109 5.08 -8.56 20.32
C ASP A 109 5.61 -7.55 19.27
N GLU A 110 5.41 -6.28 19.57
CA GLU A 110 5.80 -5.23 18.64
C GLU A 110 7.31 -5.15 18.42
N ASP A 111 8.11 -5.38 19.47
CA ASP A 111 9.56 -5.27 19.40
C ASP A 111 10.14 -6.39 18.53
N GLU A 112 9.60 -7.61 18.63
CA GLU A 112 9.96 -8.74 17.76
C GLU A 112 9.72 -8.41 16.29
N ILE A 113 8.55 -7.85 15.95
CA ILE A 113 8.23 -7.43 14.58
C ILE A 113 9.14 -6.29 14.11
N LYS A 114 9.39 -5.27 14.96
CA LYS A 114 10.26 -4.14 14.62
C LYS A 114 11.70 -4.59 14.38
N ASP A 115 12.22 -5.48 15.23
CA ASP A 115 13.56 -6.04 15.09
C ASP A 115 13.67 -6.87 13.80
N PHE A 116 12.68 -7.68 13.49
CA PHE A 116 12.62 -8.45 12.25
C PHE A 116 12.66 -7.53 11.01
N LEU A 117 11.81 -6.52 10.99
CA LEU A 117 11.73 -5.57 9.86
C LEU A 117 12.99 -4.72 9.73
N SER A 118 13.69 -4.42 10.82
CA SER A 118 14.94 -3.62 10.82
C SER A 118 16.06 -4.24 10.01
N GLN A 119 16.00 -5.56 9.77
CA GLN A 119 16.99 -6.29 8.96
C GLN A 119 16.88 -5.97 7.46
N THR A 120 15.72 -5.50 7.01
CA THR A 120 15.44 -5.32 5.57
C THR A 120 14.88 -3.95 5.22
N LEU A 121 14.22 -3.27 6.14
CA LEU A 121 13.62 -1.96 5.93
C LEU A 121 14.42 -0.84 6.57
N ALA A 122 14.43 0.31 5.91
CA ALA A 122 14.93 1.54 6.53
C ALA A 122 14.06 1.92 7.73
N THR A 123 14.65 2.48 8.78
CA THR A 123 13.99 2.78 10.05
C THR A 123 12.69 3.58 9.89
N TYR A 124 12.65 4.55 8.97
CA TYR A 124 11.46 5.38 8.75
C TYR A 124 10.28 4.64 8.09
N LYS A 125 10.51 3.43 7.55
CA LYS A 125 9.49 2.55 6.96
C LYS A 125 8.91 1.53 7.95
N ILE A 126 9.59 1.33 9.09
CA ILE A 126 9.13 0.40 10.12
C ILE A 126 7.87 0.96 10.77
N PRO A 127 6.80 0.16 10.94
CA PRO A 127 5.58 0.62 11.57
C PRO A 127 5.83 1.15 13.00
N GLU A 128 5.33 2.35 13.27
CA GLU A 128 5.34 2.94 14.62
C GLU A 128 4.16 2.45 15.46
N ILE A 129 3.03 2.19 14.80
CA ILE A 129 1.83 1.63 15.42
C ILE A 129 1.65 0.22 14.89
N ILE A 130 1.69 -0.78 15.77
CA ILE A 130 1.41 -2.18 15.44
C ILE A 130 0.26 -2.66 16.33
N LYS A 131 -0.77 -3.21 15.69
CA LYS A 131 -1.84 -3.92 16.40
C LYS A 131 -1.95 -5.34 15.89
N PHE A 132 -2.31 -6.25 16.80
CA PHE A 132 -2.48 -7.66 16.49
C PHE A 132 -3.95 -8.05 16.56
N THR A 133 -4.33 -9.02 15.73
CA THR A 133 -5.65 -9.66 15.75
C THR A 133 -5.49 -11.17 15.65
N ASP A 134 -6.38 -11.92 16.29
CA ASP A 134 -6.48 -13.37 16.23
C ASP A 134 -7.48 -13.84 15.15
N LYS A 135 -7.97 -12.92 14.34
CA LYS A 135 -8.94 -13.17 13.25
C LYS A 135 -8.38 -12.64 11.93
N PRO A 136 -8.80 -13.24 10.79
CA PRO A 136 -8.49 -12.71 9.47
C PRO A 136 -8.82 -11.22 9.36
N LEU A 137 -8.02 -10.50 8.58
CA LEU A 137 -8.20 -9.06 8.42
C LEU A 137 -9.59 -8.71 7.85
N PRO A 138 -10.18 -7.58 8.26
CA PRO A 138 -11.47 -7.13 7.74
C PRO A 138 -11.46 -7.00 6.23
N ARG A 139 -12.56 -7.41 5.59
CA ARG A 139 -12.73 -7.37 4.13
C ARG A 139 -14.01 -6.66 3.75
N ILE A 140 -13.98 -5.96 2.63
CA ILE A 140 -15.18 -5.39 1.99
C ILE A 140 -15.94 -6.47 1.21
N ALA A 141 -17.13 -6.14 0.73
CA ALA A 141 -18.01 -7.09 0.00
C ALA A 141 -17.37 -7.75 -1.25
N SER A 142 -16.30 -7.18 -1.79
CA SER A 142 -15.52 -7.74 -2.91
C SER A 142 -14.35 -8.61 -2.48
N GLU A 143 -14.32 -9.07 -1.24
CA GLU A 143 -13.26 -9.90 -0.62
C GLU A 143 -11.88 -9.22 -0.51
N LYS A 144 -11.77 -7.95 -0.86
CA LYS A 144 -10.53 -7.17 -0.66
C LYS A 144 -10.40 -6.70 0.78
N ILE A 145 -9.17 -6.58 1.28
CA ILE A 145 -8.89 -6.03 2.61
C ILE A 145 -9.51 -4.64 2.74
N ASP A 146 -10.24 -4.42 3.82
CA ASP A 146 -10.84 -3.12 4.18
C ASP A 146 -9.79 -2.19 4.81
N ARG A 147 -8.99 -1.56 3.97
CA ARG A 147 -7.93 -0.64 4.44
C ARG A 147 -8.47 0.57 5.18
N ILE A 148 -9.71 0.99 4.89
CA ILE A 148 -10.33 2.13 5.58
C ILE A 148 -10.69 1.74 7.01
N GLY A 149 -11.39 0.62 7.18
CA GLY A 149 -11.71 0.10 8.50
C GLY A 149 -10.46 -0.23 9.33
N ILE A 150 -9.39 -0.74 8.68
CA ILE A 150 -8.12 -0.99 9.36
C ILE A 150 -7.45 0.31 9.81
N LYS A 151 -7.47 1.36 8.98
CA LYS A 151 -6.95 2.68 9.38
C LYS A 151 -7.67 3.23 10.62
N ASP A 152 -8.99 3.07 10.69
CA ASP A 152 -9.78 3.47 11.86
C ASP A 152 -9.39 2.66 13.11
N ILE A 153 -9.18 1.34 12.96
CA ILE A 153 -8.70 0.48 14.05
C ILE A 153 -7.33 0.94 14.57
N LEU A 154 -6.42 1.29 13.68
CA LEU A 154 -5.06 1.71 14.04
C LEU A 154 -5.02 3.11 14.66
N SER A 155 -5.98 3.98 14.32
CA SER A 155 -6.06 5.37 14.80
C SER A 155 -6.78 5.49 16.16
N SER A 156 -7.44 4.43 16.63
CA SER A 156 -8.12 4.38 17.93
C SER A 156 -7.16 3.95 19.04
#